data_bd798a01b98d474fd0f8311b8d5dc56f
#
_entry.id   bd798a01b98d474fd0f8311b8d5dc56f
#
_cell.length_a   1.000
_cell.length_b   1.000
_cell.length_c   1.000
_cell.angle_alpha   90.00
_cell.angle_beta   90.00
_cell.angle_gamma   90.00
#
_symmetry.space_group_name_H-M   'P 1'
#
loop_
_entity.id
_entity.type
_entity.pdbx_description
1 polymer ?
#
loop_
_entity_poly.entity_id
_entity_poly.type
_entity_poly.pdbx_seq_one_letter_code
_entity_poly.pdbx_strand_id
1 'polypeptide(L)' 'MNKTQELIQQSLALEIANKTLQFAGLEAELKQARETIANLESQLETASELKGGDE' A
#
# COMPACT_ATOMS: atom_id res chain seq x y z
N MET A 1 17.02 -1.78 36.36
CA MET A 1 15.65 -1.78 35.84
C MET A 1 14.92 -2.99 36.34
N ASN A 2 13.64 -2.87 36.55
CA ASN A 2 12.91 -4.04 37.02
C ASN A 2 12.37 -4.84 35.84
N LYS A 3 11.96 -6.06 36.14
CA LYS A 3 11.51 -6.99 35.11
C LYS A 3 10.23 -6.50 34.40
N THR A 4 9.37 -5.84 35.14
CA THR A 4 8.13 -5.32 34.57
C THR A 4 8.39 -4.31 33.46
N GLN A 5 9.35 -3.41 33.66
CA GLN A 5 9.71 -2.44 32.64
C GLN A 5 10.29 -3.11 31.41
N GLU A 6 11.11 -4.13 31.61
CA GLU A 6 11.67 -4.89 30.49
C GLU A 6 10.58 -5.55 29.66
N LEU A 7 9.60 -6.14 30.31
CA LEU A 7 8.48 -6.79 29.64
C LEU A 7 7.64 -5.78 28.86
N ILE A 8 7.41 -4.61 29.45
CA ILE A 8 6.67 -3.55 28.76
C ILE A 8 7.42 -3.12 27.51
N GLN A 9 8.73 -2.91 27.62
CA GLN A 9 9.54 -2.49 26.48
C GLN A 9 9.54 -3.52 25.38
N GLN A 10 9.62 -4.80 25.75
CA GLN A 10 9.56 -5.88 24.76
C GLN A 10 8.22 -5.91 24.06
N SER A 11 7.12 -5.76 24.79
CA SER A 11 5.79 -5.73 24.22
C SER A 11 5.62 -4.56 23.25
N LEU A 12 6.09 -3.40 23.67
CA LEU A 12 6.01 -2.19 22.81
C LEU A 12 6.81 -2.38 21.54
N ALA A 13 8.02 -2.94 21.65
CA ALA A 13 8.87 -3.17 20.49
C ALA A 13 8.19 -4.12 19.48
N LEU A 14 7.56 -5.18 19.99
CA LEU A 14 6.85 -6.12 19.13
C LEU A 14 5.65 -5.47 18.45
N GLU A 15 4.88 -4.69 19.20
CA GLU A 15 3.73 -3.99 18.64
C GLU A 15 4.14 -2.99 17.56
N ILE A 16 5.19 -2.24 17.83
CA ILE A 16 5.70 -1.27 16.86
C ILE A 16 6.16 -1.98 15.59
N ALA A 17 6.91 -3.07 15.75
CA ALA A 17 7.40 -3.85 14.62
C ALA A 17 6.24 -4.39 13.78
N ASN A 18 5.22 -4.94 14.45
CA ASN A 18 4.06 -5.49 13.75
C ASN A 18 3.28 -4.41 13.01
N LYS A 19 3.05 -3.27 13.64
CA LYS A 19 2.32 -2.17 13.02
C LYS A 19 3.10 -1.57 11.85
N THR A 20 4.40 -1.46 12.00
CA THR A 20 5.25 -0.97 10.93
C THR A 20 5.19 -1.90 9.73
N LEU A 21 5.20 -3.19 9.97
CA LEU A 21 5.09 -4.18 8.90
C LEU A 21 3.74 -4.08 8.20
N GLN A 22 2.66 -3.92 8.97
CA GLN A 22 1.32 -3.74 8.42
C GLN A 22 1.24 -2.48 7.55
N PHE A 23 1.82 -1.39 8.03
CA PHE A 23 1.86 -0.15 7.28
C PHE A 23 2.59 -0.31 5.95
N ALA A 24 3.74 -0.96 5.99
CA ALA A 24 4.51 -1.20 4.77
C ALA A 24 3.70 -2.04 3.77
N GLY A 25 2.96 -3.03 4.28
CA GLY A 25 2.09 -3.85 3.44
C GLY A 25 0.99 -3.03 2.78
N LEU A 26 0.35 -2.16 3.57
CA LEU A 26 -0.71 -1.29 3.06
C LEU A 26 -0.17 -0.30 2.03
N GLU A 27 1.00 0.25 2.27
CA GLU A 27 1.65 1.16 1.33
C GLU A 27 1.94 0.46 0.01
N ALA A 28 2.41 -0.78 0.08
CA ALA A 28 2.70 -1.57 -1.12
C ALA A 28 1.41 -1.86 -1.89
N GLU A 29 0.34 -2.23 -1.19
CA GLU A 29 -0.95 -2.48 -1.82
C GLU A 29 -1.50 -1.23 -2.49
N LEU A 30 -1.36 -0.09 -1.82
CA LEU A 30 -1.81 1.18 -2.38
C LEU A 30 -1.03 1.54 -3.63
N LYS A 31 0.28 1.34 -3.61
CA LYS A 31 1.12 1.58 -4.78
C LYS A 31 0.69 0.70 -5.95
N GLN A 32 0.47 -0.58 -5.69
CA GLN A 32 0.01 -1.50 -6.73
C GLN A 32 -1.35 -1.10 -7.29
N ALA A 33 -2.26 -0.68 -6.41
CA ALA A 33 -3.57 -0.23 -6.84
C ALA A 33 -3.48 1.01 -7.73
N ARG A 34 -2.62 1.94 -7.36
CA ARG A 34 -2.42 3.15 -8.16
C ARG A 34 -1.82 2.84 -9.53
N GLU A 35 -0.88 1.91 -9.58
CA GLU A 35 -0.31 1.46 -10.84
C GLU A 35 -1.37 0.79 -11.72
N THR A 36 -2.22 -0.01 -11.12
CA THR A 36 -3.32 -0.66 -11.84
C THR A 36 -4.29 0.38 -12.39
N ILE A 37 -4.64 1.38 -11.59
CA ILE A 37 -5.52 2.46 -12.01
C ILE A 37 -4.91 3.21 -13.19
N ALA A 38 -3.62 3.55 -13.09
CA ALA A 38 -2.93 4.27 -14.15
C ALA A 38 -2.94 3.45 -15.45
N ASN A 39 -2.69 2.15 -15.35
CA ASN A 39 -2.71 1.27 -16.50
C ASN A 39 -4.10 1.19 -17.14
N LEU A 40 -5.13 1.06 -16.30
CA LEU A 40 -6.50 0.99 -16.78
C LEU A 40 -6.93 2.30 -17.43
N GLU A 41 -6.54 3.42 -16.84
CA GLU A 41 -6.83 4.73 -17.43
C GLU A 41 -6.16 4.90 -18.79
N SER A 42 -4.92 4.44 -18.90
CA SER A 42 -4.19 4.46 -20.15
C SER A 42 -4.87 3.62 -21.21
N GLN A 43 -5.31 2.42 -20.84
CA GLN A 43 -6.02 1.52 -21.75
C GLN A 43 -7.35 2.11 -22.19
N LEU A 44 -8.07 2.70 -21.25
CA LEU A 44 -9.35 3.33 -21.53
C LEU A 44 -9.19 4.52 -22.46
N GLU A 45 -8.18 5.31 -22.23
CA GLU A 45 -7.86 6.45 -23.08
C GLU A 45 -7.54 6.02 -24.51
N THR A 46 -6.74 4.97 -24.65
CA THR A 46 -6.41 4.41 -25.96
C THR A 46 -7.68 3.89 -26.66
N ALA A 47 -8.52 3.19 -25.93
CA ALA A 47 -9.78 2.68 -26.47
C ALA A 47 -10.69 3.83 -26.92
N SER A 48 -10.76 4.90 -26.14
CA SER A 48 -11.53 6.09 -26.48
C SER A 48 -11.03 6.75 -27.74
N GLU A 49 -9.72 6.86 -27.89
CA GLU A 49 -9.11 7.46 -29.07
C GLU A 49 -9.42 6.64 -30.32
N LEU A 50 -9.35 5.33 -30.22
CA LEU A 50 -9.66 4.45 -31.32
C LEU A 50 -11.13 4.58 -31.75
N LYS A 51 -12.03 4.68 -30.77
CA LYS A 51 -13.44 4.88 -31.03
C LYS A 51 -13.73 6.24 -31.65
N GLY A 52 -13.11 7.26 -31.06
CA GLY A 52 -13.29 8.61 -31.55
C GLY A 52 -12.83 8.80 -33.00
N GLY A 53 -11.80 8.06 -33.38
CA GLY A 53 -11.28 8.10 -34.72
C GLY A 53 -12.22 7.57 -35.79
N ASP A 54 -13.19 6.77 -35.40
CA ASP A 54 -14.14 6.15 -36.33
C ASP A 54 -15.30 7.06 -36.65
N GLU A 55 -15.45 8.11 -35.90
CA GLU A 55 -16.49 9.11 -36.20
C GLU A 55 -16.02 10.12 -37.19
#